data_4dead38dad8bc3ae830c2e80d0fe06d1
#
_entry.id   4dead38dad8bc3ae830c2e80d0fe06d1
#
_cell.length_a   1.000
_cell.length_b   1.000
_cell.length_c   1.000
_cell.angle_alpha   90.00
_cell.angle_beta   90.00
_cell.angle_gamma   90.00
#
_symmetry.space_group_name_H-M   'P 1'
#
loop_
_entity.id
_entity.type
_entity.pdbx_description
1 polymer ?
#
loop_
_entity_poly.entity_id
_entity_poly.type
_entity_poly.pdbx_seq_one_letter_code
_entity_poly.pdbx_strand_id
1 'polypeptide(L)'
;MKKFDSIRPYHDDEVHQVLIDLSNNRRFLKMLFSTGRFNKIRYLPFSRKVLSLVLKNRIKNIKSVSQYQDAFEAVVSEVIKNSIKKFSITGIENLDPNKGYLFVANHRDITLDSALLNFTLHQNNFKTTYNAVGNNLLSEKWASDLMRLNKSFIIDRSD
;
A
#
# COMPACT_ATOMS: atom_id res chain seq x y z
N MET A 1 25.35 6.06 -2.66
CA MET A 1 24.09 5.34 -2.32
C MET A 1 24.37 4.34 -1.22
N LYS A 2 23.57 4.33 -0.16
CA LYS A 2 23.68 3.30 0.88
C LYS A 2 23.25 1.96 0.27
N LYS A 3 23.94 0.88 0.59
CA LYS A 3 23.77 -0.48 0.03
C LYS A 3 22.31 -0.98 -0.02
N PHE A 4 21.43 -0.49 0.85
CA PHE A 4 20.06 -0.95 0.99
C PHE A 4 18.98 0.05 0.53
N ASP A 5 19.34 1.18 -0.04
CA ASP A 5 18.38 2.22 -0.44
C ASP A 5 17.38 1.74 -1.52
N SER A 6 17.79 0.78 -2.36
CA SER A 6 16.93 0.22 -3.40
C SER A 6 15.87 -0.77 -2.88
N ILE A 7 16.10 -1.36 -1.70
CA ILE A 7 15.26 -2.46 -1.17
C ILE A 7 14.54 -2.11 0.14
N ARG A 8 14.95 -1.07 0.86
CA ARG A 8 14.31 -0.64 2.10
C ARG A 8 12.94 0.01 1.86
N PRO A 9 12.05 0.06 2.86
CA PRO A 9 10.89 0.93 2.84
C PRO A 9 11.28 2.40 2.64
N TYR A 10 10.34 3.21 2.18
CA TYR A 10 10.53 4.66 2.10
C TYR A 10 10.49 5.31 3.48
N HIS A 11 11.26 6.39 3.65
CA HIS A 11 11.17 7.28 4.80
C HIS A 11 10.15 8.40 4.55
N ASP A 12 9.75 9.10 5.60
CA ASP A 12 8.72 10.13 5.54
C ASP A 12 9.02 11.26 4.55
N ASP A 13 10.29 11.67 4.45
CA ASP A 13 10.77 12.70 3.53
C ASP A 13 10.67 12.30 2.05
N GLU A 14 10.61 11.01 1.74
CA GLU A 14 10.49 10.48 0.39
C GLU A 14 9.02 10.32 -0.06
N VAL A 15 8.08 10.14 0.89
CA VAL A 15 6.70 9.74 0.63
C VAL A 15 6.00 10.66 -0.38
N HIS A 16 6.09 11.96 -0.17
CA HIS A 16 5.37 12.91 -1.00
C HIS A 16 5.83 12.87 -2.46
N GLN A 17 7.15 12.80 -2.69
CA GLN A 17 7.70 12.73 -4.06
C GLN A 17 7.30 11.43 -4.74
N VAL A 18 7.38 10.29 -4.05
CA VAL A 18 6.96 9.00 -4.59
C VAL A 18 5.49 9.00 -4.98
N LEU A 19 4.62 9.58 -4.17
CA LEU A 19 3.19 9.72 -4.50
C LEU A 19 2.94 10.62 -5.71
N ILE A 20 3.70 11.71 -5.88
CA ILE A 20 3.66 12.56 -7.08
C ILE A 20 4.08 11.76 -8.32
N ASP A 21 5.16 10.98 -8.23
CA ASP A 21 5.65 10.14 -9.33
C ASP A 21 4.61 9.08 -9.73
N LEU A 22 4.00 8.42 -8.76
CA LEU A 22 2.88 7.48 -8.97
C LEU A 22 1.71 8.16 -9.67
N SER A 23 1.33 9.38 -9.24
CA SER A 23 0.22 10.13 -9.83
C SER A 23 0.45 10.51 -11.31
N ASN A 24 1.69 10.48 -11.77
CA ASN A 24 2.08 10.73 -13.17
C ASN A 24 2.36 9.43 -13.95
N ASN A 25 2.46 8.28 -13.28
CA ASN A 25 2.84 7.01 -13.90
C ASN A 25 1.70 6.46 -14.78
N ARG A 26 1.94 6.33 -16.09
CA ARG A 26 0.92 5.90 -17.06
C ARG A 26 0.36 4.51 -16.79
N ARG A 27 1.20 3.55 -16.35
CA ARG A 27 0.78 2.16 -16.08
C ARG A 27 -0.04 2.09 -14.80
N PHE A 28 0.37 2.81 -13.77
CA PHE A 28 -0.39 2.96 -12.52
C PHE A 28 -1.77 3.58 -12.76
N LEU A 29 -1.84 4.70 -13.50
CA LEU A 29 -3.12 5.33 -13.85
C LEU A 29 -4.01 4.39 -14.67
N LYS A 30 -3.44 3.61 -15.61
CA LYS A 30 -4.19 2.61 -16.38
C LYS A 30 -4.76 1.52 -15.46
N MET A 31 -3.99 1.05 -14.50
CA MET A 31 -4.46 0.08 -13.50
C MET A 31 -5.61 0.65 -12.68
N LEU A 32 -5.51 1.90 -12.22
CA LEU A 32 -6.60 2.55 -11.45
C LEU A 32 -7.90 2.69 -12.26
N PHE A 33 -7.84 2.86 -13.58
CA PHE A 33 -9.05 2.85 -14.41
C PHE A 33 -9.72 1.48 -14.50
N SER A 34 -9.00 0.39 -14.31
CA SER A 34 -9.57 -0.95 -14.26
C SER A 34 -10.25 -1.26 -12.92
N THR A 35 -9.95 -0.48 -11.87
CA THR A 35 -10.66 -0.54 -10.60
C THR A 35 -11.97 0.23 -10.71
N GLY A 36 -13.09 -0.32 -10.27
CA GLY A 36 -14.43 0.26 -10.44
C GLY A 36 -14.60 1.71 -10.00
N ARG A 37 -13.77 2.18 -9.05
CA ARG A 37 -13.83 3.52 -8.45
C ARG A 37 -13.56 4.66 -9.45
N PHE A 38 -12.72 4.45 -10.44
CA PHE A 38 -12.34 5.46 -11.43
C PHE A 38 -12.83 5.15 -12.85
N ASN A 39 -13.64 4.11 -13.01
CA ASN A 39 -14.11 3.65 -14.30
C ASN A 39 -14.87 4.74 -15.08
N LYS A 40 -15.69 5.55 -14.39
CA LYS A 40 -16.46 6.65 -15.01
C LYS A 40 -15.56 7.75 -15.62
N ILE A 41 -14.40 8.01 -15.02
CA ILE A 41 -13.44 9.01 -15.52
C ILE A 41 -12.75 8.54 -16.80
N ARG A 42 -12.65 7.23 -17.03
CA ARG A 42 -11.97 6.62 -18.20
C ARG A 42 -12.49 7.16 -19.54
N TYR A 43 -13.77 7.47 -19.61
CA TYR A 43 -14.44 7.90 -20.85
C TYR A 43 -14.34 9.40 -21.13
N LEU A 44 -13.77 10.19 -20.22
CA LEU A 44 -13.58 11.62 -20.40
C LEU A 44 -12.37 11.91 -21.31
N PRO A 45 -12.46 12.97 -22.15
CA PRO A 45 -11.28 13.48 -22.85
C PRO A 45 -10.21 13.86 -21.82
N PHE A 46 -8.95 13.56 -22.13
CA PHE A 46 -7.83 13.78 -21.20
C PHE A 46 -7.93 13.05 -19.87
N SER A 47 -8.68 11.95 -19.79
CA SER A 47 -8.98 11.19 -18.56
C SER A 47 -7.76 10.94 -17.66
N ARG A 48 -6.58 10.66 -18.23
CA ARG A 48 -5.34 10.48 -17.48
C ARG A 48 -4.87 11.75 -16.78
N LYS A 49 -4.94 12.91 -17.46
CA LYS A 49 -4.59 14.21 -16.85
C LYS A 49 -5.55 14.54 -15.71
N VAL A 50 -6.85 14.32 -15.93
CA VAL A 50 -7.88 14.53 -14.91
C VAL A 50 -7.63 13.63 -13.70
N LEU A 51 -7.39 12.34 -13.91
CA LEU A 51 -7.09 11.41 -12.80
C LEU A 51 -5.80 11.80 -12.07
N SER A 52 -4.73 12.16 -12.78
CA SER A 52 -3.50 12.64 -12.16
C SER A 52 -3.74 13.87 -11.29
N LEU A 53 -4.52 14.85 -11.75
CA LEU A 53 -4.87 16.04 -10.96
C LEU A 53 -5.69 15.71 -9.71
N VAL A 54 -6.68 14.82 -9.85
CA VAL A 54 -7.49 14.33 -8.72
C VAL A 54 -6.60 13.64 -7.68
N LEU A 55 -5.69 12.79 -8.12
CA LEU A 55 -4.75 12.11 -7.21
C LEU A 55 -3.83 13.13 -6.51
N LYS A 56 -3.22 14.05 -7.26
CA LYS A 56 -2.36 15.11 -6.70
C LYS A 56 -3.07 15.93 -5.63
N ASN A 57 -4.34 16.28 -5.87
CA ASN A 57 -5.12 17.00 -4.87
C ASN A 57 -5.38 16.16 -3.61
N ARG A 58 -5.58 14.84 -3.75
CA ARG A 58 -5.77 13.95 -2.60
C ARG A 58 -4.50 13.72 -1.78
N ILE A 59 -3.34 13.63 -2.45
CA ILE A 59 -2.06 13.33 -1.80
C ILE A 59 -1.33 14.57 -1.29
N LYS A 60 -1.77 15.78 -1.60
CA LYS A 60 -1.06 17.05 -1.28
C LYS A 60 -0.66 17.20 0.18
N ASN A 61 -1.45 16.64 1.10
CA ASN A 61 -1.23 16.71 2.54
C ASN A 61 -0.54 15.47 3.11
N ILE A 62 -0.27 14.44 2.28
CA ILE A 62 0.41 13.22 2.72
C ILE A 62 1.91 13.47 2.69
N LYS A 63 2.54 13.51 3.87
CA LYS A 63 3.95 13.84 4.10
C LYS A 63 4.70 12.74 4.85
N SER A 64 3.99 11.71 5.33
CA SER A 64 4.59 10.62 6.10
C SER A 64 4.02 9.27 5.71
N VAL A 65 4.75 8.21 6.03
CA VAL A 65 4.31 6.82 5.84
C VAL A 65 3.02 6.55 6.62
N SER A 66 2.90 7.09 7.84
CA SER A 66 1.67 6.95 8.64
C SER A 66 0.46 7.56 7.93
N GLN A 67 0.56 8.81 7.47
CA GLN A 67 -0.52 9.47 6.72
C GLN A 67 -0.88 8.73 5.42
N TYR A 68 0.11 8.15 4.74
CA TYR A 68 -0.16 7.29 3.59
C TYR A 68 -0.93 6.04 4.00
N GLN A 69 -0.56 5.39 5.11
CA GLN A 69 -1.24 4.21 5.62
C GLN A 69 -2.68 4.49 6.04
N ASP A 70 -2.95 5.64 6.67
CA ASP A 70 -4.31 6.09 7.01
C ASP A 70 -5.18 6.24 5.74
N ALA A 71 -4.61 6.84 4.69
CA ALA A 71 -5.31 6.98 3.40
C ALA A 71 -5.51 5.62 2.69
N PHE A 72 -4.55 4.70 2.81
CA PHE A 72 -4.62 3.35 2.25
C PHE A 72 -5.62 2.47 3.00
N GLU A 73 -5.73 2.61 4.31
CA GLU A 73 -6.71 1.90 5.14
C GLU A 73 -8.15 2.12 4.65
N ALA A 74 -8.49 3.36 4.29
CA ALA A 74 -9.81 3.66 3.74
C ALA A 74 -10.12 2.84 2.45
N VAL A 75 -9.10 2.60 1.63
CA VAL A 75 -9.22 1.76 0.42
C VAL A 75 -9.40 0.29 0.80
N VAL A 76 -8.60 -0.21 1.74
CA VAL A 76 -8.69 -1.59 2.23
C VAL A 76 -10.05 -1.85 2.89
N SER A 77 -10.53 -0.91 3.71
CA SER A 77 -11.86 -0.99 4.34
C SER A 77 -12.99 -1.12 3.30
N GLU A 78 -12.90 -0.35 2.19
CA GLU A 78 -13.88 -0.43 1.10
C GLU A 78 -13.80 -1.80 0.39
N VAL A 79 -12.61 -2.33 0.16
CA VAL A 79 -12.41 -3.68 -0.42
C VAL A 79 -13.01 -4.75 0.49
N ILE A 80 -12.74 -4.68 1.80
CA ILE A 80 -13.32 -5.62 2.77
C ILE A 80 -14.85 -5.60 2.71
N LYS A 81 -15.45 -4.41 2.78
CA LYS A 81 -16.92 -4.24 2.76
C LYS A 81 -17.57 -4.79 1.49
N ASN A 82 -16.90 -4.65 0.34
CA ASN A 82 -17.47 -5.01 -0.95
C ASN A 82 -17.17 -6.45 -1.39
N SER A 83 -16.11 -7.08 -0.85
CA SER A 83 -15.60 -8.36 -1.34
C SER A 83 -15.62 -9.47 -0.31
N ILE A 84 -15.69 -9.15 0.99
CA ILE A 84 -15.61 -10.12 2.08
C ILE A 84 -16.96 -10.24 2.80
N LYS A 85 -17.59 -11.40 2.72
CA LYS A 85 -18.90 -11.65 3.37
C LYS A 85 -18.83 -11.60 4.90
N LYS A 86 -17.72 -12.09 5.47
CA LYS A 86 -17.50 -12.13 6.92
C LYS A 86 -16.00 -12.00 7.20
N PHE A 87 -15.65 -11.01 8.00
CA PHE A 87 -14.29 -10.81 8.52
C PHE A 87 -14.36 -10.84 10.04
N SER A 88 -13.56 -11.69 10.66
CA SER A 88 -13.49 -11.81 12.12
C SER A 88 -12.04 -11.89 12.57
N ILE A 89 -11.76 -11.32 13.71
CA ILE A 89 -10.43 -11.26 14.32
C ILE A 89 -10.54 -11.86 15.70
N THR A 90 -9.57 -12.69 16.06
CA THR A 90 -9.42 -13.25 17.40
C THR A 90 -7.95 -13.22 17.80
N GLY A 91 -7.67 -13.09 19.09
CA GLY A 91 -6.30 -13.12 19.62
C GLY A 91 -5.59 -11.77 19.66
N ILE A 92 -6.19 -10.70 19.13
CA ILE A 92 -5.60 -9.34 19.18
C ILE A 92 -5.45 -8.85 20.62
N GLU A 93 -6.35 -9.29 21.49
CA GLU A 93 -6.36 -9.02 22.93
C GLU A 93 -5.15 -9.61 23.68
N ASN A 94 -4.43 -10.56 23.07
CA ASN A 94 -3.21 -11.15 23.64
C ASN A 94 -1.94 -10.36 23.26
N LEU A 95 -2.05 -9.34 22.42
CA LEU A 95 -0.93 -8.52 22.01
C LEU A 95 -0.81 -7.26 22.90
N ASP A 96 0.43 -6.89 23.18
CA ASP A 96 0.78 -5.66 23.88
C ASP A 96 1.30 -4.63 22.85
N PRO A 97 0.67 -3.46 22.67
CA PRO A 97 1.08 -2.47 21.67
C PRO A 97 2.49 -1.91 21.88
N ASN A 98 3.07 -2.11 23.07
CA ASN A 98 4.42 -1.64 23.42
C ASN A 98 5.51 -2.68 23.10
N LYS A 99 5.14 -3.89 22.66
CA LYS A 99 6.07 -4.96 22.31
C LYS A 99 6.24 -5.09 20.81
N GLY A 100 7.41 -5.59 20.40
CA GLY A 100 7.67 -6.00 19.02
C GLY A 100 7.25 -7.45 18.79
N TYR A 101 6.65 -7.73 17.62
CA TYR A 101 6.18 -9.06 17.24
C TYR A 101 6.72 -9.46 15.87
N LEU A 102 7.03 -10.73 15.70
CA LEU A 102 7.23 -11.37 14.42
C LEU A 102 5.96 -12.16 14.07
N PHE A 103 5.28 -11.74 13.00
CA PHE A 103 4.12 -12.45 12.49
C PHE A 103 4.55 -13.47 11.44
N VAL A 104 4.24 -14.73 11.68
CA VAL A 104 4.45 -15.83 10.72
C VAL A 104 3.08 -16.42 10.40
N ALA A 105 2.71 -16.39 9.12
CA ALA A 105 1.38 -16.81 8.68
C ALA A 105 1.46 -17.65 7.40
N ASN A 106 0.43 -18.47 7.20
CA ASN A 106 0.21 -19.10 5.91
C ASN A 106 -0.12 -18.03 4.87
N HIS A 107 0.56 -18.08 3.73
CA HIS A 107 0.37 -17.13 2.65
C HIS A 107 -0.57 -17.71 1.59
N ARG A 108 -1.84 -17.35 1.67
CA ARG A 108 -2.88 -17.77 0.73
C ARG A 108 -3.08 -16.77 -0.41
N ASP A 109 -3.05 -15.49 -0.09
CA ASP A 109 -3.22 -14.40 -1.05
C ASP A 109 -2.10 -13.38 -0.90
N ILE A 110 -1.38 -13.13 -2.00
CA ILE A 110 -0.17 -12.29 -2.03
C ILE A 110 -0.44 -10.87 -1.52
N THR A 111 -1.63 -10.34 -1.77
CA THR A 111 -1.97 -8.95 -1.45
C THR A 111 -2.83 -8.83 -0.20
N LEU A 112 -3.84 -9.70 -0.07
CA LEU A 112 -4.84 -9.57 0.98
C LEU A 112 -4.32 -9.97 2.35
N ASP A 113 -3.47 -10.99 2.47
CA ASP A 113 -3.05 -11.49 3.79
C ASP A 113 -2.32 -10.40 4.59
N SER A 114 -1.33 -9.74 3.98
CA SER A 114 -0.62 -8.65 4.63
C SER A 114 -1.47 -7.38 4.79
N ALA A 115 -2.38 -7.10 3.85
CA ALA A 115 -3.28 -5.96 3.93
C ALA A 115 -4.30 -6.13 5.07
N LEU A 116 -4.87 -7.33 5.24
CA LEU A 116 -5.82 -7.63 6.32
C LEU A 116 -5.14 -7.63 7.70
N LEU A 117 -3.92 -8.16 7.80
CA LEU A 117 -3.14 -8.09 9.03
C LEU A 117 -2.87 -6.62 9.42
N ASN A 118 -2.35 -5.83 8.49
CA ASN A 118 -2.06 -4.42 8.76
C ASN A 118 -3.32 -3.60 9.04
N PHE A 119 -4.43 -3.87 8.35
CA PHE A 119 -5.74 -3.29 8.64
C PHE A 119 -6.18 -3.62 10.06
N THR A 120 -6.07 -4.89 10.46
CA THR A 120 -6.42 -5.33 11.83
C THR A 120 -5.59 -4.62 12.88
N LEU A 121 -4.27 -4.58 12.70
CA LEU A 121 -3.36 -3.91 13.63
C LEU A 121 -3.68 -2.42 13.76
N HIS A 122 -3.86 -1.74 12.62
CA HIS A 122 -4.19 -0.32 12.60
C HIS A 122 -5.52 0.00 13.29
N GLN A 123 -6.57 -0.78 13.03
CA GLN A 123 -7.89 -0.62 13.67
C GLN A 123 -7.84 -0.81 15.21
N ASN A 124 -6.84 -1.51 15.70
CA ASN A 124 -6.65 -1.75 17.13
C ASN A 124 -5.51 -0.91 17.73
N ASN A 125 -5.12 0.19 17.07
CA ASN A 125 -4.07 1.12 17.50
C ASN A 125 -2.66 0.51 17.64
N PHE A 126 -2.39 -0.58 16.94
CA PHE A 126 -1.04 -1.12 16.82
C PHE A 126 -0.29 -0.49 15.63
N LYS A 127 1.02 -0.48 15.72
CA LYS A 127 1.87 -0.18 14.57
C LYS A 127 1.73 -1.28 13.52
N THR A 128 1.62 -0.88 12.26
CA THR A 128 1.61 -1.82 11.13
C THR A 128 2.95 -2.53 10.95
N THR A 129 2.93 -3.71 10.35
CA THR A 129 4.12 -4.54 10.14
C THR A 129 5.01 -4.02 9.01
N TYR A 130 6.29 -4.39 9.08
CA TYR A 130 7.19 -4.41 7.93
C TYR A 130 7.04 -5.74 7.20
N ASN A 131 6.80 -5.70 5.87
CA ASN A 131 6.54 -6.91 5.11
C ASN A 131 7.72 -7.26 4.20
N ALA A 132 8.14 -8.52 4.19
CA ALA A 132 9.13 -9.03 3.25
C ALA A 132 8.47 -9.38 1.91
N VAL A 133 8.95 -8.80 0.80
CA VAL A 133 8.39 -9.04 -0.55
C VAL A 133 9.52 -9.42 -1.50
N GLY A 134 9.35 -10.54 -2.20
CA GLY A 134 10.32 -10.97 -3.21
C GLY A 134 10.34 -10.04 -4.43
N ASN A 135 11.53 -9.76 -4.98
CA ASN A 135 11.71 -8.91 -6.16
C ASN A 135 10.98 -9.44 -7.40
N ASN A 136 10.77 -10.74 -7.50
CA ASN A 136 10.03 -11.40 -8.59
C ASN A 136 8.56 -10.95 -8.69
N LEU A 137 7.98 -10.40 -7.61
CA LEU A 137 6.61 -9.86 -7.59
C LEU A 137 6.55 -8.39 -8.00
N LEU A 138 7.69 -7.73 -8.17
CA LEU A 138 7.82 -6.28 -8.34
C LEU A 138 8.43 -5.91 -9.69
N SER A 139 7.94 -6.55 -10.77
CA SER A 139 8.40 -6.30 -12.15
C SER A 139 8.21 -4.86 -12.62
N GLU A 140 7.26 -4.14 -12.04
CA GLU A 140 6.93 -2.76 -12.36
C GLU A 140 7.35 -1.82 -11.23
N LYS A 141 8.06 -0.74 -11.56
CA LYS A 141 8.51 0.25 -10.56
C LYS A 141 7.36 0.79 -9.69
N TRP A 142 6.20 1.08 -10.28
CA TRP A 142 5.05 1.58 -9.54
C TRP A 142 4.53 0.58 -8.48
N ALA A 143 4.61 -0.73 -8.75
CA ALA A 143 4.22 -1.76 -7.78
C ALA A 143 5.23 -1.82 -6.63
N SER A 144 6.53 -1.74 -6.94
CA SER A 144 7.58 -1.61 -5.94
C SER A 144 7.38 -0.38 -5.06
N ASP A 145 7.08 0.77 -5.67
CA ASP A 145 6.86 2.03 -4.95
C ASP A 145 5.69 1.91 -3.96
N LEU A 146 4.55 1.32 -4.39
CA LEU A 146 3.40 1.10 -3.51
C LEU A 146 3.71 0.17 -2.33
N MET A 147 4.43 -0.93 -2.59
CA MET A 147 4.82 -1.86 -1.52
C MET A 147 5.77 -1.21 -0.53
N ARG A 148 6.77 -0.47 -1.01
CA ARG A 148 7.74 0.23 -0.15
C ARG A 148 7.11 1.37 0.65
N LEU A 149 6.12 2.07 0.10
CA LEU A 149 5.29 3.03 0.84
C LEU A 149 4.50 2.35 1.98
N ASN A 150 4.12 1.09 1.78
CA ASN A 150 3.44 0.30 2.80
C ASN A 150 4.40 -0.53 3.66
N LYS A 151 5.56 0.04 3.98
CA LYS A 151 6.60 -0.56 4.84
C LYS A 151 7.15 -1.91 4.36
N SER A 152 7.01 -2.24 3.07
CA SER A 152 7.63 -3.47 2.57
C SER A 152 9.11 -3.25 2.26
N PHE A 153 9.92 -4.24 2.57
CA PHE A 153 11.31 -4.33 2.11
C PHE A 153 11.45 -5.47 1.10
N ILE A 154 12.34 -5.26 0.14
CA ILE A 154 12.48 -6.18 -1.00
C ILE A 154 13.56 -7.22 -0.66
N ILE A 155 13.22 -8.49 -0.86
CA ILE A 155 14.18 -9.61 -0.82
C ILE A 155 14.59 -9.92 -2.25
N ASP A 156 15.87 -9.79 -2.53
CA ASP A 156 16.45 -10.24 -3.79
C ASP A 156 16.52 -11.76 -3.80
N ARG A 157 15.98 -12.36 -4.87
CA ARG A 157 15.95 -13.80 -5.12
C ARG A 157 16.72 -14.18 -6.37
N SER A 158 17.66 -13.33 -6.79
CA SER A 158 18.45 -13.54 -8.01
C SER A 158 19.65 -14.50 -7.82
N ASP A 159 19.80 -15.12 -6.63
CA ASP A 159 20.80 -16.16 -6.36
C ASP A 159 20.24 -17.56 -6.56
#